data_b2fa54710af50a3eb535b39328e3af4a
#
_entry.id   b2fa54710af50a3eb535b39328e3af4a
#
_cell.length_a   1.000
_cell.length_b   1.000
_cell.length_c   1.000
_cell.angle_alpha   90.00
_cell.angle_beta   90.00
_cell.angle_gamma   90.00
#
_symmetry.space_group_name_H-M   'P 1'
#
loop_
_entity.id
_entity.type
_entity.pdbx_description
1 polymer ?
#
loop_
_entity_poly.entity_id
_entity_poly.type
_entity_poly.pdbx_seq_one_letter_code
_entity_poly.pdbx_strand_id
1 'polypeptide(L)'
;MPNYKITLMKTKVIMAALVAAFSLSAQAQTLEKMQWFNEPESYNIKGGVLEMDVPAQTDYWRIAHYGFTVDDGPFLYATYGGEFEAKIKVSGDYKVRFDQAGMMIRQDHENYVKFGIEFVDGKFNISTVVTHHTSDWSVIQLDKPIPYLWLKAVRRLDAIELFYSFDDKEYTMMRTLWMQDNCPLQVGPVAACPDGLGFKARFSDFKVKHLPDQRRVEWLKNNQ
;
A
#
# COMPACT_ATOMS: atom_id res chain seq x y z
N MET A 1 78.21 30.59 -22.94
CA MET A 1 77.20 29.52 -22.87
C MET A 1 76.08 29.98 -21.94
N PRO A 2 74.90 30.32 -22.46
CA PRO A 2 73.81 30.81 -21.59
C PRO A 2 73.01 29.61 -21.05
N ASN A 3 72.78 29.64 -19.74
CA ASN A 3 71.96 28.69 -19.00
C ASN A 3 70.47 28.94 -19.24
N TYR A 4 69.76 28.01 -19.89
CA TYR A 4 68.34 28.02 -19.98
C TYR A 4 67.70 27.40 -18.71
N LYS A 5 67.09 28.26 -17.88
CA LYS A 5 66.20 27.83 -16.82
C LYS A 5 64.88 27.46 -17.44
N ILE A 6 64.56 26.18 -17.45
CA ILE A 6 63.24 25.65 -17.79
C ILE A 6 62.30 25.91 -16.63
N THR A 7 61.43 26.87 -16.76
CA THR A 7 60.35 27.13 -15.82
C THR A 7 59.22 26.10 -16.10
N LEU A 8 59.13 25.10 -15.22
CA LEU A 8 57.98 24.17 -15.27
C LEU A 8 56.73 24.91 -14.79
N MET A 9 55.89 25.32 -15.73
CA MET A 9 54.52 25.75 -15.42
C MET A 9 53.73 24.54 -14.99
N LYS A 10 53.41 24.47 -13.69
CA LYS A 10 52.45 23.51 -13.15
C LYS A 10 51.07 23.92 -13.63
N THR A 11 50.62 23.34 -14.71
CA THR A 11 49.23 23.43 -15.15
C THR A 11 48.39 22.61 -14.17
N LYS A 12 47.70 23.27 -13.25
CA LYS A 12 46.66 22.63 -12.43
C LYS A 12 45.50 22.35 -13.33
N VAL A 13 45.40 21.09 -13.81
CA VAL A 13 44.19 20.57 -14.42
C VAL A 13 43.18 20.45 -13.30
N ILE A 14 42.25 21.41 -13.21
CA ILE A 14 41.06 21.31 -12.40
C ILE A 14 40.15 20.35 -13.13
N MET A 15 40.26 19.07 -12.78
CA MET A 15 39.30 18.05 -13.16
C MET A 15 38.02 18.33 -12.36
N ALA A 16 37.13 19.15 -12.91
CA ALA A 16 35.76 19.27 -12.42
C ALA A 16 35.08 17.93 -12.65
N ALA A 17 35.12 17.06 -11.64
CA ALA A 17 34.25 15.89 -11.60
C ALA A 17 32.82 16.40 -11.53
N LEU A 18 32.14 16.42 -12.68
CA LEU A 18 30.69 16.47 -12.74
C LEU A 18 30.19 15.17 -12.09
N VAL A 19 30.00 15.19 -10.78
CA VAL A 19 29.15 14.21 -10.12
C VAL A 19 27.73 14.58 -10.58
N ALA A 20 27.32 14.00 -11.70
CA ALA A 20 25.91 13.92 -12.04
C ALA A 20 25.30 13.06 -10.93
N ALA A 21 24.80 13.73 -9.89
CA ALA A 21 23.89 13.14 -8.96
C ALA A 21 22.66 12.73 -9.79
N PHE A 22 22.65 11.50 -10.30
CA PHE A 22 21.43 10.83 -10.66
C PHE A 22 20.63 10.70 -9.36
N SER A 23 19.93 11.76 -9.02
CA SER A 23 18.77 11.64 -8.15
C SER A 23 17.84 10.69 -8.91
N LEU A 24 17.92 9.39 -8.61
CA LEU A 24 16.78 8.52 -8.83
C LEU A 24 15.68 9.10 -7.93
N SER A 25 14.97 10.10 -8.44
CA SER A 25 13.65 10.39 -7.93
C SER A 25 12.89 9.10 -8.15
N ALA A 26 12.70 8.33 -7.08
CA ALA A 26 11.74 7.25 -7.07
C ALA A 26 10.44 7.92 -7.52
N GLN A 27 10.13 7.77 -8.80
CA GLN A 27 8.95 8.39 -9.40
C GLN A 27 7.79 7.74 -8.66
N ALA A 28 7.10 8.52 -7.83
CA ALA A 28 5.97 8.03 -7.08
C ALA A 28 5.07 7.28 -8.05
N GLN A 29 4.90 5.99 -7.81
CA GLN A 29 4.07 5.16 -8.67
C GLN A 29 2.66 5.71 -8.55
N THR A 30 2.15 6.28 -9.64
CA THR A 30 0.79 6.81 -9.69
C THR A 30 -0.18 5.67 -9.99
N LEU A 31 -1.42 5.80 -9.55
CA LEU A 31 -2.47 4.80 -9.78
C LEU A 31 -2.59 4.41 -11.26
N GLU A 32 -2.35 5.37 -12.18
CA GLU A 32 -2.41 5.16 -13.64
C GLU A 32 -1.37 4.17 -14.20
N LYS A 33 -0.32 3.86 -13.42
CA LYS A 33 0.76 2.95 -13.82
C LYS A 33 0.71 1.62 -13.09
N MET A 34 -0.30 1.41 -12.26
CA MET A 34 -0.48 0.18 -11.50
C MET A 34 -1.19 -0.89 -12.35
N GLN A 35 -1.16 -2.12 -11.87
CA GLN A 35 -1.71 -3.29 -12.57
C GLN A 35 -2.97 -3.76 -11.86
N TRP A 36 -3.93 -4.26 -12.64
CA TRP A 36 -5.12 -4.89 -12.09
C TRP A 36 -4.91 -6.39 -11.82
N PHE A 37 -5.40 -6.82 -10.70
CA PHE A 37 -5.85 -8.18 -10.44
C PHE A 37 -7.36 -8.11 -10.29
N ASN A 38 -8.11 -8.82 -11.14
CA ASN A 38 -9.56 -8.71 -11.29
C ASN A 38 -9.99 -7.28 -11.67
N GLU A 39 -9.65 -6.86 -12.87
CA GLU A 39 -10.00 -5.53 -13.38
C GLU A 39 -11.53 -5.36 -13.45
N PRO A 40 -12.13 -4.31 -12.84
CA PRO A 40 -13.57 -4.08 -12.92
C PRO A 40 -13.97 -3.60 -14.31
N GLU A 41 -15.20 -3.88 -14.74
CA GLU A 41 -15.72 -3.47 -16.04
C GLU A 41 -15.77 -1.93 -16.22
N SER A 42 -15.95 -1.20 -15.11
CA SER A 42 -16.10 0.26 -15.14
C SER A 42 -15.25 0.91 -14.04
N TYR A 43 -14.30 1.73 -14.47
CA TYR A 43 -13.50 2.56 -13.58
C TYR A 43 -12.93 3.78 -14.31
N ASN A 44 -12.48 4.75 -13.55
CA ASN A 44 -11.77 5.92 -14.06
C ASN A 44 -10.60 6.25 -13.13
N ILE A 45 -9.40 6.43 -13.71
CA ILE A 45 -8.23 6.92 -12.99
C ILE A 45 -7.84 8.27 -13.60
N LYS A 46 -7.92 9.33 -12.79
CA LYS A 46 -7.60 10.67 -13.25
C LYS A 46 -7.03 11.51 -12.11
N GLY A 47 -5.84 12.08 -12.34
CA GLY A 47 -5.20 12.98 -11.38
C GLY A 47 -4.93 12.33 -10.02
N GLY A 48 -4.54 11.04 -10.01
CA GLY A 48 -4.27 10.29 -8.80
C GLY A 48 -5.51 9.86 -8.00
N VAL A 49 -6.70 9.97 -8.61
CA VAL A 49 -7.96 9.49 -8.04
C VAL A 49 -8.46 8.31 -8.86
N LEU A 50 -8.77 7.21 -8.20
CA LEU A 50 -9.48 6.06 -8.76
C LEU A 50 -10.93 6.09 -8.29
N GLU A 51 -11.86 6.03 -9.23
CA GLU A 51 -13.27 5.73 -9.00
C GLU A 51 -13.60 4.44 -9.73
N MET A 52 -14.26 3.48 -9.08
CA MET A 52 -14.66 2.22 -9.71
C MET A 52 -16.05 1.78 -9.30
N ASP A 53 -16.75 1.13 -10.21
CA ASP A 53 -17.94 0.36 -9.92
C ASP A 53 -17.50 -1.03 -9.45
N VAL A 54 -17.65 -1.29 -8.14
CA VAL A 54 -17.27 -2.57 -7.54
C VAL A 54 -18.27 -3.64 -7.99
N PRO A 55 -17.81 -4.74 -8.62
CA PRO A 55 -18.70 -5.78 -9.11
C PRO A 55 -19.46 -6.50 -8.00
N ALA A 56 -20.67 -6.94 -8.34
CA ALA A 56 -21.51 -7.75 -7.46
C ALA A 56 -20.89 -9.11 -7.14
N GLN A 57 -21.16 -9.64 -5.95
CA GLN A 57 -20.81 -11.00 -5.53
C GLN A 57 -19.33 -11.32 -5.58
N THR A 58 -18.48 -10.32 -5.28
CA THR A 58 -17.02 -10.45 -5.20
C THR A 58 -16.54 -10.42 -3.75
N ASP A 59 -15.47 -11.14 -3.44
CA ASP A 59 -14.86 -11.12 -2.10
C ASP A 59 -13.37 -11.52 -2.15
N TYR A 60 -12.74 -11.42 -0.97
CA TYR A 60 -11.45 -12.02 -0.60
C TYR A 60 -11.63 -12.74 0.73
N TRP A 61 -11.81 -14.06 0.67
CA TRP A 61 -12.01 -14.90 1.85
C TRP A 61 -11.46 -16.30 1.61
N ARG A 62 -10.94 -16.92 2.66
CA ARG A 62 -10.46 -18.30 2.60
C ARG A 62 -10.92 -19.09 3.82
N ILE A 63 -11.70 -20.11 3.58
CA ILE A 63 -12.03 -21.26 4.41
C ILE A 63 -12.79 -20.92 5.72
N ALA A 64 -12.19 -20.10 6.59
CA ALA A 64 -12.67 -19.89 7.96
C ALA A 64 -14.18 -19.63 8.03
N HIS A 65 -14.88 -20.25 8.96
CA HIS A 65 -16.32 -20.15 9.23
C HIS A 65 -17.22 -20.59 8.07
N TYR A 66 -17.03 -20.04 6.86
CA TYR A 66 -17.93 -20.24 5.72
C TYR A 66 -17.57 -21.44 4.83
N GLY A 67 -16.33 -21.95 4.89
CA GLY A 67 -15.87 -23.12 4.14
C GLY A 67 -15.54 -22.87 2.66
N PHE A 68 -15.75 -21.68 2.11
CA PHE A 68 -15.41 -21.34 0.73
C PHE A 68 -14.08 -20.60 0.61
N THR A 69 -13.58 -20.52 -0.61
CA THR A 69 -12.43 -19.71 -1.00
C THR A 69 -12.79 -18.88 -2.21
N VAL A 70 -12.55 -17.54 -2.11
CA VAL A 70 -12.81 -16.57 -3.17
C VAL A 70 -11.76 -15.48 -3.13
N ASP A 71 -11.29 -14.98 -4.29
CA ASP A 71 -10.35 -13.87 -4.43
C ASP A 71 -10.59 -13.13 -5.77
N ASP A 72 -11.82 -12.66 -5.97
CA ASP A 72 -12.31 -12.12 -7.24
C ASP A 72 -12.70 -10.62 -7.19
N GLY A 73 -12.54 -9.97 -6.06
CA GLY A 73 -12.72 -8.52 -5.96
C GLY A 73 -11.65 -7.73 -6.75
N PRO A 74 -11.95 -6.54 -7.24
CA PRO A 74 -10.98 -5.69 -7.93
C PRO A 74 -9.85 -5.24 -6.99
N PHE A 75 -8.60 -5.42 -7.45
CA PHE A 75 -7.39 -5.01 -6.76
C PHE A 75 -6.42 -4.34 -7.75
N LEU A 76 -6.21 -3.05 -7.61
CA LEU A 76 -5.21 -2.31 -8.37
C LEU A 76 -3.92 -2.23 -7.56
N TYR A 77 -2.79 -2.73 -8.08
CA TYR A 77 -1.58 -2.85 -7.28
C TYR A 77 -0.31 -2.46 -8.02
N ALA A 78 0.71 -2.12 -7.24
CA ALA A 78 2.09 -2.16 -7.64
C ALA A 78 2.90 -3.01 -6.65
N THR A 79 4.07 -3.49 -7.09
CA THR A 79 4.92 -4.37 -6.30
C THR A 79 6.04 -3.59 -5.63
N TYR A 80 6.20 -3.76 -4.32
CA TYR A 80 7.21 -3.08 -3.52
C TYR A 80 8.03 -4.09 -2.72
N GLY A 81 9.37 -3.95 -2.82
CA GLY A 81 10.32 -4.71 -2.01
C GLY A 81 10.82 -3.89 -0.81
N GLY A 82 11.46 -4.57 0.15
CA GLY A 82 12.05 -3.93 1.32
C GLY A 82 11.03 -3.33 2.30
N GLU A 83 11.48 -2.37 3.10
CA GLU A 83 10.64 -1.70 4.09
C GLU A 83 9.98 -0.47 3.48
N PHE A 84 8.71 -0.25 3.79
CA PHE A 84 7.93 0.87 3.25
C PHE A 84 6.81 1.33 4.18
N GLU A 85 6.34 2.54 3.93
CA GLU A 85 5.06 3.07 4.40
C GLU A 85 4.16 3.28 3.19
N ALA A 86 2.96 2.69 3.22
CA ALA A 86 1.91 2.89 2.23
C ALA A 86 0.74 3.63 2.86
N LYS A 87 0.16 4.59 2.13
CA LYS A 87 -0.97 5.41 2.59
C LYS A 87 -1.98 5.61 1.48
N ILE A 88 -3.28 5.63 1.83
CA ILE A 88 -4.39 5.90 0.92
C ILE A 88 -5.58 6.50 1.67
N LYS A 89 -6.38 7.29 0.96
CA LYS A 89 -7.70 7.73 1.40
C LYS A 89 -8.77 6.96 0.66
N VAL A 90 -9.76 6.43 1.38
CA VAL A 90 -10.85 5.62 0.83
C VAL A 90 -12.21 6.16 1.21
N SER A 91 -13.16 6.08 0.30
CA SER A 91 -14.59 6.34 0.52
C SER A 91 -15.43 5.45 -0.41
N GLY A 92 -16.73 5.37 -0.18
CA GLY A 92 -17.62 4.60 -1.04
C GLY A 92 -19.08 4.77 -0.67
N ASP A 93 -19.96 4.38 -1.60
CA ASP A 93 -21.41 4.40 -1.46
C ASP A 93 -21.91 3.07 -0.88
N TYR A 94 -21.36 2.67 0.27
CA TYR A 94 -21.66 1.38 0.93
C TYR A 94 -23.15 1.29 1.27
N LYS A 95 -23.80 0.18 0.90
CA LYS A 95 -25.26 0.00 1.02
C LYS A 95 -25.67 -1.34 1.59
N VAL A 96 -24.94 -2.39 1.21
CA VAL A 96 -25.30 -3.77 1.52
C VAL A 96 -24.24 -4.39 2.41
N ARG A 97 -24.63 -5.38 3.18
CA ARG A 97 -23.74 -6.11 4.07
C ARG A 97 -22.49 -6.57 3.33
N PHE A 98 -21.34 -6.33 3.95
CA PHE A 98 -20.01 -6.65 3.46
C PHE A 98 -19.51 -5.81 2.27
N ASP A 99 -20.25 -4.78 1.82
CA ASP A 99 -19.65 -3.78 0.94
C ASP A 99 -18.37 -3.26 1.60
N GLN A 100 -17.22 -3.39 0.93
CA GLN A 100 -15.93 -3.10 1.53
C GLN A 100 -14.97 -2.46 0.53
N ALA A 101 -14.20 -1.48 1.02
CA ALA A 101 -13.13 -0.85 0.26
C ALA A 101 -11.99 -0.40 1.19
N GLY A 102 -10.76 -0.55 0.72
CA GLY A 102 -9.59 -0.22 1.52
C GLY A 102 -8.28 -0.45 0.78
N MET A 103 -7.29 -0.87 1.53
CA MET A 103 -5.97 -1.24 1.02
C MET A 103 -5.71 -2.73 1.24
N MET A 104 -5.08 -3.36 0.26
CA MET A 104 -4.57 -4.72 0.40
C MET A 104 -3.06 -4.73 0.26
N ILE A 105 -2.42 -5.58 1.07
CA ILE A 105 -1.03 -5.97 0.96
C ILE A 105 -1.03 -7.48 0.78
N ARG A 106 -0.53 -7.93 -0.38
CA ARG A 106 -0.64 -9.32 -0.82
C ARG A 106 0.71 -9.86 -1.23
N GLN A 107 1.07 -11.00 -0.70
CA GLN A 107 2.21 -11.80 -1.15
C GLN A 107 1.75 -12.76 -2.25
N ASP A 108 0.67 -13.51 -2.00
CA ASP A 108 0.08 -14.49 -2.88
C ASP A 108 -1.41 -14.73 -2.52
N HIS A 109 -2.03 -15.76 -3.11
CA HIS A 109 -3.44 -16.09 -2.90
C HIS A 109 -3.76 -16.64 -1.50
N GLU A 110 -2.76 -17.06 -0.72
CA GLU A 110 -2.92 -17.58 0.64
C GLU A 110 -2.40 -16.63 1.72
N ASN A 111 -1.62 -15.60 1.33
CA ASN A 111 -0.94 -14.71 2.25
C ASN A 111 -1.21 -13.25 1.87
N TYR A 112 -2.19 -12.65 2.53
CA TYR A 112 -2.55 -11.24 2.31
C TYR A 112 -3.22 -10.64 3.54
N VAL A 113 -3.27 -9.33 3.59
CA VAL A 113 -4.13 -8.56 4.48
C VAL A 113 -4.89 -7.53 3.68
N LYS A 114 -6.22 -7.45 3.87
CA LYS A 114 -7.07 -6.35 3.42
C LYS A 114 -7.62 -5.61 4.63
N PHE A 115 -7.66 -4.29 4.57
CA PHE A 115 -8.17 -3.47 5.66
C PHE A 115 -8.74 -2.16 5.14
N GLY A 116 -9.78 -1.66 5.80
CA GLY A 116 -10.48 -0.46 5.35
C GLY A 116 -11.85 -0.29 5.97
N ILE A 117 -12.77 0.27 5.19
CA ILE A 117 -14.18 0.39 5.56
C ILE A 117 -14.90 -0.87 5.13
N GLU A 118 -15.74 -1.40 6.01
CA GLU A 118 -16.67 -2.48 5.72
C GLU A 118 -18.04 -2.15 6.31
N PHE A 119 -19.09 -2.32 5.52
CA PHE A 119 -20.45 -2.07 5.96
C PHE A 119 -21.09 -3.36 6.43
N VAL A 120 -21.39 -3.48 7.73
CA VAL A 120 -21.93 -4.68 8.34
C VAL A 120 -23.18 -4.33 9.14
N ASP A 121 -24.30 -4.98 8.85
CA ASP A 121 -25.56 -4.85 9.58
C ASP A 121 -26.02 -3.39 9.80
N GLY A 122 -25.88 -2.57 8.76
CA GLY A 122 -26.27 -1.16 8.77
C GLY A 122 -25.27 -0.22 9.46
N LYS A 123 -24.08 -0.71 9.78
CA LYS A 123 -23.02 0.03 10.48
C LYS A 123 -21.75 0.12 9.65
N PHE A 124 -21.07 1.25 9.75
CA PHE A 124 -19.70 1.39 9.26
C PHE A 124 -18.74 0.75 10.26
N ASN A 125 -17.81 -0.03 9.75
CA ASN A 125 -16.77 -0.64 10.54
C ASN A 125 -15.40 -0.33 9.92
N ILE A 126 -14.40 -0.18 10.76
CA ILE A 126 -13.00 -0.29 10.35
C ILE A 126 -12.66 -1.77 10.45
N SER A 127 -12.38 -2.40 9.32
CA SER A 127 -12.23 -3.84 9.19
C SER A 127 -10.81 -4.23 8.82
N THR A 128 -10.38 -5.39 9.28
CA THR A 128 -9.15 -6.05 8.86
C THR A 128 -9.41 -7.54 8.67
N VAL A 129 -9.02 -8.07 7.52
CA VAL A 129 -8.94 -9.51 7.26
C VAL A 129 -7.48 -9.87 7.01
N VAL A 130 -6.88 -10.65 7.89
CA VAL A 130 -5.57 -11.26 7.70
C VAL A 130 -5.78 -12.68 7.19
N THR A 131 -5.12 -13.04 6.11
CA THR A 131 -5.14 -14.39 5.57
C THR A 131 -3.75 -14.98 5.58
N HIS A 132 -3.58 -16.07 6.32
CA HIS A 132 -2.47 -17.00 6.25
C HIS A 132 -3.08 -18.40 6.10
N HIS A 133 -3.23 -18.84 4.85
CA HIS A 133 -3.96 -20.03 4.47
C HIS A 133 -5.45 -19.95 4.80
N THR A 134 -5.84 -19.48 5.98
CA THR A 134 -7.24 -19.21 6.41
C THR A 134 -7.40 -17.75 6.77
N SER A 135 -8.59 -17.20 6.54
CA SER A 135 -8.91 -15.81 6.87
C SER A 135 -9.27 -15.62 8.33
N ASP A 136 -8.80 -14.52 8.90
CA ASP A 136 -9.05 -14.05 10.27
C ASP A 136 -9.56 -12.62 10.20
N TRP A 137 -10.79 -12.38 10.67
CA TRP A 137 -11.50 -11.12 10.53
C TRP A 137 -11.68 -10.40 11.88
N SER A 138 -11.44 -9.10 11.88
CA SER A 138 -11.69 -8.23 13.02
C SER A 138 -12.28 -6.90 12.59
N VAL A 139 -13.17 -6.33 13.41
CA VAL A 139 -13.86 -5.08 13.16
C VAL A 139 -13.86 -4.16 14.36
N ILE A 140 -13.84 -2.85 14.10
CA ILE A 140 -14.12 -1.79 15.06
C ILE A 140 -15.36 -1.06 14.55
N GLN A 141 -16.51 -1.29 15.19
CA GLN A 141 -17.75 -0.62 14.81
C GLN A 141 -17.67 0.87 15.11
N LEU A 142 -18.12 1.67 14.16
CA LEU A 142 -18.20 3.13 14.32
C LEU A 142 -19.62 3.55 14.75
N ASP A 143 -19.71 4.48 15.65
CA ASP A 143 -20.99 5.04 16.14
C ASP A 143 -21.73 5.86 15.09
N LYS A 144 -21.00 6.40 14.12
CA LYS A 144 -21.52 7.30 13.08
C LYS A 144 -20.93 6.93 11.71
N PRO A 145 -21.71 7.18 10.63
CA PRO A 145 -21.17 7.12 9.28
C PRO A 145 -19.99 8.08 9.10
N ILE A 146 -19.03 7.68 8.30
CA ILE A 146 -17.86 8.50 7.95
C ILE A 146 -17.84 8.75 6.43
N PRO A 147 -17.47 9.96 6.00
CA PRO A 147 -17.40 10.29 4.57
C PRO A 147 -16.18 9.67 3.89
N TYR A 148 -15.13 9.37 4.62
CA TYR A 148 -13.88 8.76 4.16
C TYR A 148 -13.06 8.24 5.34
N LEU A 149 -12.06 7.43 5.02
CA LEU A 149 -11.06 6.94 5.97
C LEU A 149 -9.67 7.03 5.36
N TRP A 150 -8.70 7.47 6.14
CA TRP A 150 -7.29 7.33 5.80
C TRP A 150 -6.75 6.03 6.36
N LEU A 151 -6.01 5.32 5.52
CA LEU A 151 -5.36 4.06 5.86
C LEU A 151 -3.86 4.19 5.69
N LYS A 152 -3.11 3.61 6.60
CA LYS A 152 -1.66 3.55 6.54
C LYS A 152 -1.17 2.16 6.94
N ALA A 153 -0.22 1.63 6.18
CA ALA A 153 0.50 0.42 6.52
C ALA A 153 1.99 0.71 6.58
N VAL A 154 2.68 0.13 7.54
CA VAL A 154 4.13 0.23 7.70
C VAL A 154 4.70 -1.18 7.71
N ARG A 155 5.52 -1.52 6.71
CA ARG A 155 6.27 -2.76 6.68
C ARG A 155 7.65 -2.55 7.30
N ARG A 156 7.97 -3.37 8.32
CA ARG A 156 9.26 -3.43 8.98
C ARG A 156 9.66 -4.88 9.19
N LEU A 157 10.79 -5.31 8.59
CA LEU A 157 11.23 -6.70 8.68
C LEU A 157 10.12 -7.66 8.22
N ASP A 158 9.67 -8.54 9.10
CA ASP A 158 8.59 -9.51 8.91
C ASP A 158 7.25 -9.07 9.55
N ALA A 159 7.09 -7.79 9.86
CA ALA A 159 5.87 -7.26 10.43
C ALA A 159 5.24 -6.19 9.54
N ILE A 160 3.91 -6.16 9.51
CA ILE A 160 3.12 -5.07 8.96
C ILE A 160 2.27 -4.50 10.08
N GLU A 161 2.40 -3.20 10.32
CA GLU A 161 1.57 -2.44 11.23
C GLU A 161 0.52 -1.68 10.44
N LEU A 162 -0.74 -1.81 10.82
CA LEU A 162 -1.90 -1.18 10.17
C LEU A 162 -2.46 -0.08 11.06
N PHE A 163 -2.78 1.04 10.42
CA PHE A 163 -3.31 2.22 11.07
C PHE A 163 -4.47 2.81 10.29
N TYR A 164 -5.37 3.50 10.99
CA TYR A 164 -6.38 4.36 10.40
C TYR A 164 -6.35 5.77 10.97
N SER A 165 -6.92 6.73 10.23
CA SER A 165 -7.10 8.12 10.67
C SER A 165 -8.33 8.74 10.02
N PHE A 166 -8.96 9.69 10.73
CA PHE A 166 -10.09 10.45 10.20
C PHE A 166 -9.67 11.80 9.59
N ASP A 167 -8.41 12.22 9.78
CA ASP A 167 -7.95 13.56 9.41
C ASP A 167 -6.55 13.61 8.72
N ASP A 168 -5.93 12.44 8.49
CA ASP A 168 -4.56 12.29 7.98
C ASP A 168 -3.45 12.84 8.90
N LYS A 169 -3.75 13.11 10.15
CA LYS A 169 -2.78 13.65 11.12
C LYS A 169 -2.54 12.69 12.26
N GLU A 170 -3.60 12.31 12.96
CA GLU A 170 -3.54 11.38 14.07
C GLU A 170 -3.92 9.98 13.58
N TYR A 171 -3.00 9.04 13.75
CA TYR A 171 -3.16 7.65 13.32
C TYR A 171 -3.28 6.73 14.52
N THR A 172 -4.34 5.94 14.55
CA THR A 172 -4.57 4.89 15.54
C THR A 172 -4.14 3.56 14.97
N MET A 173 -3.29 2.82 15.70
CA MET A 173 -2.94 1.45 15.34
C MET A 173 -4.15 0.54 15.51
N MET A 174 -4.42 -0.27 14.49
CA MET A 174 -5.50 -1.25 14.52
C MET A 174 -5.00 -2.68 14.61
N ARG A 175 -3.83 -2.98 14.04
CA ARG A 175 -3.26 -4.33 14.09
C ARG A 175 -1.77 -4.31 13.76
N THR A 176 -1.04 -5.26 14.35
CA THR A 176 0.26 -5.72 13.87
C THR A 176 0.12 -7.17 13.45
N LEU A 177 0.67 -7.54 12.31
CA LEU A 177 0.63 -8.91 11.81
C LEU A 177 1.99 -9.33 11.24
N TRP A 178 2.23 -10.63 11.23
CA TRP A 178 3.38 -11.19 10.54
C TRP A 178 3.13 -11.28 9.04
N MET A 179 4.15 -11.00 8.24
CA MET A 179 4.20 -11.24 6.79
C MET A 179 5.64 -11.58 6.44
N GLN A 180 5.85 -12.62 5.64
CA GLN A 180 7.18 -13.07 5.28
C GLN A 180 8.09 -11.92 4.84
N ASP A 181 9.29 -11.86 5.39
CA ASP A 181 10.30 -10.89 4.99
C ASP A 181 10.99 -11.30 3.67
N ASN A 182 11.80 -10.37 3.11
CA ASN A 182 12.61 -10.58 1.90
C ASN A 182 11.83 -11.02 0.63
N CYS A 183 10.51 -10.85 0.62
CA CYS A 183 9.70 -11.00 -0.58
C CYS A 183 9.07 -9.67 -0.98
N PRO A 184 8.93 -9.37 -2.29
CA PRO A 184 8.16 -8.23 -2.73
C PRO A 184 6.67 -8.46 -2.46
N LEU A 185 5.94 -7.37 -2.14
CA LEU A 185 4.52 -7.40 -1.85
C LEU A 185 3.75 -6.54 -2.84
N GLN A 186 2.60 -7.00 -3.28
CA GLN A 186 1.62 -6.24 -4.03
C GLN A 186 0.85 -5.33 -3.06
N VAL A 187 0.79 -4.04 -3.33
CA VAL A 187 0.16 -3.04 -2.44
C VAL A 187 -0.72 -2.10 -3.25
N GLY A 188 -1.94 -1.86 -2.80
CA GLY A 188 -2.83 -0.89 -3.44
C GLY A 188 -4.29 -0.95 -3.02
N PRO A 189 -5.16 -0.18 -3.67
CA PRO A 189 -6.60 -0.15 -3.42
C PRO A 189 -7.27 -1.47 -3.80
N VAL A 190 -8.17 -1.91 -2.93
CA VAL A 190 -9.00 -3.11 -3.07
C VAL A 190 -10.44 -2.80 -2.69
N ALA A 191 -11.39 -3.44 -3.34
CA ALA A 191 -12.79 -3.41 -2.94
C ALA A 191 -13.47 -4.77 -3.24
N ALA A 192 -14.60 -5.02 -2.56
CA ALA A 192 -15.45 -6.17 -2.82
C ALA A 192 -16.90 -5.91 -2.38
N CYS A 193 -17.83 -6.62 -2.97
CA CYS A 193 -19.26 -6.51 -2.71
C CYS A 193 -19.89 -7.92 -2.60
N PRO A 194 -19.71 -8.63 -1.47
CA PRO A 194 -20.13 -10.02 -1.34
C PRO A 194 -21.63 -10.27 -1.50
N ASP A 195 -22.45 -9.49 -0.81
CA ASP A 195 -23.91 -9.70 -0.74
C ASP A 195 -24.70 -8.75 -1.65
N GLY A 196 -24.06 -7.71 -2.19
CA GLY A 196 -24.74 -6.65 -2.92
C GLY A 196 -24.74 -6.83 -4.45
N LEU A 197 -25.35 -5.85 -5.12
CA LEU A 197 -25.38 -5.75 -6.59
C LEU A 197 -24.31 -4.79 -7.13
N GLY A 198 -23.30 -4.46 -6.30
CA GLY A 198 -22.25 -3.52 -6.61
C GLY A 198 -22.47 -2.15 -5.96
N PHE A 199 -21.39 -1.39 -5.84
CA PHE A 199 -21.39 -0.02 -5.31
C PHE A 199 -20.22 0.77 -5.90
N LYS A 200 -20.22 2.10 -5.70
CA LYS A 200 -19.09 2.95 -6.12
C LYS A 200 -18.08 3.08 -4.99
N ALA A 201 -16.81 2.74 -5.29
CA ALA A 201 -15.67 3.01 -4.41
C ALA A 201 -14.77 4.09 -5.01
N ARG A 202 -14.17 4.92 -4.15
CA ARG A 202 -13.26 5.99 -4.53
C ARG A 202 -12.02 5.97 -3.66
N PHE A 203 -10.87 6.11 -4.30
CA PHE A 203 -9.54 6.13 -3.68
C PHE A 203 -8.75 7.34 -4.15
N SER A 204 -8.03 7.97 -3.23
CA SER A 204 -7.15 9.09 -3.54
C SER A 204 -5.92 9.09 -2.64
N ASP A 205 -4.96 9.95 -2.96
CA ASP A 205 -3.78 10.18 -2.14
C ASP A 205 -2.93 8.93 -1.88
N PHE A 206 -2.99 7.94 -2.78
CA PHE A 206 -2.16 6.75 -2.69
C PHE A 206 -0.69 7.12 -2.82
N LYS A 207 0.08 6.74 -1.82
CA LYS A 207 1.53 7.00 -1.76
C LYS A 207 2.23 5.84 -1.09
N VAL A 208 3.38 5.44 -1.66
CA VAL A 208 4.29 4.51 -1.01
C VAL A 208 5.65 5.18 -0.87
N LYS A 209 6.17 5.19 0.35
CA LYS A 209 7.47 5.72 0.71
C LYS A 209 8.36 4.57 1.17
N HIS A 210 9.50 4.39 0.53
CA HIS A 210 10.51 3.47 1.02
C HIS A 210 11.11 3.97 2.34
N LEU A 211 11.30 3.05 3.26
CA LEU A 211 11.93 3.29 4.55
C LEU A 211 13.35 2.72 4.55
N PRO A 212 14.27 3.25 5.36
CA PRO A 212 15.58 2.64 5.54
C PRO A 212 15.45 1.21 6.02
N ASP A 213 16.27 0.31 5.46
CA ASP A 213 16.37 -1.08 5.93
C ASP A 213 16.86 -1.10 7.38
N GLN A 214 16.02 -1.53 8.30
CA GLN A 214 16.29 -1.52 9.73
C GLN A 214 17.42 -2.48 10.09
N ARG A 215 17.49 -3.67 9.46
CA ARG A 215 18.58 -4.64 9.69
C ARG A 215 19.93 -4.08 9.30
N ARG A 216 19.97 -3.39 8.15
CA ARG A 216 21.19 -2.74 7.67
C ARG A 216 21.64 -1.64 8.62
N VAL A 217 20.72 -0.82 9.12
CA VAL A 217 21.02 0.25 10.08
C VAL A 217 21.54 -0.33 11.40
N GLU A 218 20.94 -1.40 11.89
CA GLU A 218 21.40 -2.09 13.10
C GLU A 218 22.77 -2.72 12.90
N TRP A 219 22.99 -3.39 11.77
CA TRP A 219 24.29 -3.95 11.44
C TRP A 219 25.39 -2.88 11.39
N LEU A 220 25.13 -1.74 10.74
CA LEU A 220 26.07 -0.64 10.67
C LEU A 220 26.41 -0.06 12.05
N LYS A 221 25.43 0.07 12.95
CA LYS A 221 25.66 0.54 14.33
C LYS A 221 26.54 -0.39 15.15
N ASN A 222 26.45 -1.69 14.89
CA ASN A 222 27.18 -2.71 15.66
C ASN A 222 28.59 -2.98 15.10
N ASN A 223 28.95 -2.45 13.92
CA ASN A 223 30.20 -2.71 13.22
C ASN A 223 31.00 -1.43 12.88
N GLN A 224 30.61 -0.29 13.44
CA GLN A 224 31.38 0.98 13.43
C GLN A 224 31.98 1.23 14.82
#